data_6bd327ffa37e4414264a44a02a87447d
#
_entry.id   6bd327ffa37e4414264a44a02a87447d
#
_cell.length_a   1.000
_cell.length_b   1.000
_cell.length_c   1.000
_cell.angle_alpha   90.00
_cell.angle_beta   90.00
_cell.angle_gamma   90.00
#
_symmetry.space_group_name_H-M   'P 1'
#
loop_
_entity.id
_entity.type
_entity.pdbx_description
1 polymer ?
#
loop_
_entity_poly.entity_id
_entity_poly.type
_entity_poly.pdbx_seq_one_letter_code
_entity_poly.pdbx_strand_id
1 'polypeptide(L)'
;MKLVFSILLLLALSACGNSPELETGETKVLKMIKDKMDAPSGATAYIDARKLVSREILDGVGVPILFVEIDRGQNGTLSQYPGEGVGQTWLGVDGSTVTLDNGILKATRGMGDDLMGSEISLDINWSDLDEVSYERRLAYLRLDNKTLINEYLCTLTDMNSMETINLFDADFSVKHVQETCLGAAGSFVNDYYIDTEGLVRNSRQYQGEKIGYMTIARLDRSLQ
;
A
#
# COMPACT_ATOMS: atom_id res chain seq x y z
N MET A 1 43.64 -11.09 38.90
CA MET A 1 43.52 -10.21 37.74
C MET A 1 42.79 -10.76 36.54
N LYS A 2 42.63 -12.08 36.39
CA LYS A 2 41.87 -12.68 35.22
C LYS A 2 40.33 -12.77 35.44
N LEU A 3 39.85 -12.73 36.66
CA LEU A 3 38.44 -12.85 36.98
C LEU A 3 37.67 -11.50 36.78
N VAL A 4 38.31 -10.38 36.98
CA VAL A 4 37.70 -9.05 36.86
C VAL A 4 37.48 -8.67 35.41
N PHE A 5 38.33 -9.19 34.50
CA PHE A 5 38.18 -8.93 33.05
C PHE A 5 37.03 -9.69 32.40
N SER A 6 36.66 -10.86 32.93
CA SER A 6 35.49 -11.65 32.43
C SER A 6 34.16 -11.05 32.83
N ILE A 7 34.08 -10.35 33.96
CA ILE A 7 32.82 -9.72 34.41
C ILE A 7 32.55 -8.41 33.64
N LEU A 8 33.59 -7.70 33.19
CA LEU A 8 33.40 -6.48 32.40
C LEU A 8 32.93 -6.74 30.98
N LEU A 9 33.14 -7.93 30.42
CA LEU A 9 32.75 -8.29 29.07
C LEU A 9 31.27 -8.73 28.99
N LEU A 10 30.66 -9.12 30.12
CA LEU A 10 29.24 -9.53 30.18
C LEU A 10 28.26 -8.36 30.33
N LEU A 11 28.74 -7.16 30.66
CA LEU A 11 27.93 -5.95 30.83
C LEU A 11 27.76 -5.14 29.51
N ALA A 12 28.44 -5.53 28.44
CA ALA A 12 28.37 -4.81 27.15
C ALA A 12 27.26 -5.33 26.20
N LEU A 13 26.47 -6.35 26.59
CA LEU A 13 25.44 -6.96 25.75
C LEU A 13 24.01 -6.47 26.04
N SER A 14 23.82 -5.50 26.94
CA SER A 14 22.51 -4.92 27.25
C SER A 14 22.20 -3.61 26.53
N ALA A 15 22.97 -3.24 25.51
CA ALA A 15 22.74 -2.03 24.69
C ALA A 15 22.00 -2.34 23.37
N CYS A 16 21.02 -3.25 23.38
CA CYS A 16 20.03 -3.33 22.30
C CYS A 16 18.79 -2.57 22.73
N GLY A 17 18.79 -1.31 22.39
CA GLY A 17 17.72 -0.51 21.83
C GLY A 17 16.42 -0.44 22.63
N ASN A 18 16.28 0.51 23.53
CA ASN A 18 15.04 1.23 23.70
C ASN A 18 15.20 2.55 22.96
N SER A 19 14.79 2.59 21.69
CA SER A 19 14.49 3.87 21.04
C SER A 19 13.33 4.46 21.84
N PRO A 20 13.41 5.71 22.35
CA PRO A 20 12.24 6.35 22.93
C PRO A 20 11.17 6.39 21.82
N GLU A 21 10.00 5.81 22.10
CA GLU A 21 8.80 6.01 21.28
C GLU A 21 8.57 7.52 21.19
N LEU A 22 9.00 8.12 20.08
CA LEU A 22 8.49 9.41 19.68
C LEU A 22 6.99 9.20 19.44
N GLU A 23 6.16 9.73 20.34
CA GLU A 23 4.72 9.88 20.09
C GLU A 23 4.54 10.85 18.92
N THR A 24 4.71 10.35 17.71
CA THR A 24 4.33 11.05 16.49
C THR A 24 2.82 10.95 16.33
N GLY A 25 2.21 11.87 15.58
CA GLY A 25 0.77 11.81 15.28
C GLY A 25 0.33 10.44 14.75
N GLU A 26 1.24 9.71 14.09
CA GLU A 26 1.08 8.34 13.59
C GLU A 26 0.78 7.32 14.69
N THR A 27 1.51 7.36 15.82
CA THR A 27 1.27 6.45 16.96
C THR A 27 -0.08 6.72 17.63
N LYS A 28 -0.56 7.96 17.61
CA LYS A 28 -1.86 8.36 18.18
C LYS A 28 -3.02 7.77 17.39
N VAL A 29 -2.93 7.77 16.05
CA VAL A 29 -3.97 7.24 15.15
C VAL A 29 -3.99 5.73 15.16
N LEU A 30 -2.83 5.10 15.04
CA LEU A 30 -2.67 3.66 15.20
C LEU A 30 -3.23 3.19 16.55
N LYS A 31 -2.99 3.94 17.62
CA LYS A 31 -3.53 3.65 18.95
C LYS A 31 -5.04 3.83 19.02
N MET A 32 -5.61 4.90 18.44
CA MET A 32 -7.06 5.12 18.39
C MET A 32 -7.80 4.05 17.58
N ILE A 33 -7.22 3.60 16.47
CA ILE A 33 -7.76 2.50 15.66
C ILE A 33 -7.63 1.19 16.42
N LYS A 34 -6.47 0.93 17.03
CA LYS A 34 -6.22 -0.27 17.82
C LYS A 34 -7.12 -0.35 19.05
N ASP A 35 -7.29 0.73 19.82
CA ASP A 35 -8.17 0.79 20.98
C ASP A 35 -9.65 0.53 20.64
N LYS A 36 -10.07 0.86 19.41
CA LYS A 36 -11.41 0.49 18.89
C LYS A 36 -11.49 -0.96 18.41
N MET A 37 -10.39 -1.55 17.98
CA MET A 37 -10.31 -2.97 17.56
C MET A 37 -10.14 -3.93 18.74
N ASP A 38 -9.47 -3.50 19.82
CA ASP A 38 -9.24 -4.33 21.04
C ASP A 38 -10.45 -4.39 21.99
N ALA A 39 -11.61 -3.84 21.59
CA ALA A 39 -12.86 -4.05 22.34
C ALA A 39 -13.21 -5.54 22.37
N PRO A 40 -13.48 -6.15 23.55
CA PRO A 40 -13.61 -7.59 23.71
C PRO A 40 -14.89 -8.10 23.02
N SER A 41 -14.76 -8.54 21.81
CA SER A 41 -15.77 -9.34 21.13
C SER A 41 -15.12 -10.67 20.73
N GLY A 42 -15.55 -11.73 21.36
CA GLY A 42 -15.06 -13.10 21.17
C GLY A 42 -15.45 -13.73 19.83
N ALA A 43 -15.14 -13.06 18.74
CA ALA A 43 -15.02 -13.56 17.38
C ALA A 43 -14.17 -12.54 16.65
N THR A 44 -13.21 -12.97 15.84
CA THR A 44 -12.54 -12.16 14.81
C THR A 44 -13.56 -11.77 13.73
N ALA A 45 -14.52 -10.93 14.10
CA ALA A 45 -15.44 -10.35 13.15
C ALA A 45 -14.63 -9.38 12.30
N TYR A 46 -14.56 -9.64 10.99
CA TYR A 46 -14.05 -8.72 10.01
C TYR A 46 -14.68 -7.33 10.21
N ILE A 47 -13.87 -6.34 10.52
CA ILE A 47 -14.32 -4.97 10.73
C ILE A 47 -14.11 -4.21 9.43
N ASP A 48 -15.20 -3.75 8.83
CA ASP A 48 -15.14 -2.88 7.64
C ASP A 48 -14.59 -1.51 8.04
N ALA A 49 -13.40 -1.18 7.56
CA ALA A 49 -12.72 0.09 7.83
C ALA A 49 -13.53 1.31 7.39
N ARG A 50 -14.42 1.19 6.39
CA ARG A 50 -15.32 2.26 5.97
C ARG A 50 -16.24 2.75 7.09
N LYS A 51 -16.57 1.87 8.04
CA LYS A 51 -17.43 2.20 9.19
C LYS A 51 -16.68 2.85 10.34
N LEU A 52 -15.35 2.74 10.34
CA LEU A 52 -14.49 3.25 11.41
C LEU A 52 -13.88 4.62 11.07
N VAL A 53 -13.74 4.92 9.79
CA VAL A 53 -13.01 6.08 9.30
C VAL A 53 -14.01 7.11 8.80
N SER A 54 -14.02 8.30 9.42
CA SER A 54 -14.76 9.46 8.95
C SER A 54 -13.81 10.51 8.38
N ARG A 55 -14.35 11.44 7.60
CA ARG A 55 -13.57 12.56 7.06
C ARG A 55 -12.94 13.40 8.17
N GLU A 56 -13.64 13.63 9.27
CA GLU A 56 -13.12 14.36 10.44
C GLU A 56 -11.88 13.68 11.03
N ILE A 57 -11.90 12.34 11.13
CA ILE A 57 -10.73 11.56 11.58
C ILE A 57 -9.57 11.73 10.60
N LEU A 58 -9.82 11.59 9.29
CA LEU A 58 -8.79 11.69 8.26
C LEU A 58 -8.13 13.07 8.23
N ASP A 59 -8.92 14.13 8.31
CA ASP A 59 -8.42 15.52 8.30
C ASP A 59 -7.64 15.83 9.60
N GLY A 60 -7.97 15.16 10.72
CA GLY A 60 -7.29 15.32 12.00
C GLY A 60 -5.98 14.52 12.16
N VAL A 61 -5.71 13.55 11.27
CA VAL A 61 -4.55 12.64 11.38
C VAL A 61 -3.24 13.32 11.00
N GLY A 62 -3.26 14.24 10.03
CA GLY A 62 -2.09 15.00 9.58
C GLY A 62 -1.01 14.18 8.86
N VAL A 63 -1.30 12.93 8.49
CA VAL A 63 -0.42 12.06 7.70
C VAL A 63 -1.20 11.41 6.56
N PRO A 64 -0.54 11.05 5.45
CA PRO A 64 -1.17 10.35 4.36
C PRO A 64 -1.72 8.99 4.79
N ILE A 65 -2.96 8.69 4.37
CA ILE A 65 -3.65 7.42 4.63
C ILE A 65 -4.09 6.80 3.32
N LEU A 66 -3.84 5.50 3.16
CA LEU A 66 -4.48 4.66 2.15
C LEU A 66 -5.66 3.90 2.76
N PHE A 67 -6.72 3.77 1.99
CA PHE A 67 -7.71 2.72 2.14
C PHE A 67 -7.41 1.63 1.10
N VAL A 68 -7.38 0.38 1.54
CA VAL A 68 -7.12 -0.77 0.66
C VAL A 68 -8.24 -1.78 0.83
N GLU A 69 -8.72 -2.32 -0.30
CA GLU A 69 -9.71 -3.39 -0.34
C GLU A 69 -9.31 -4.43 -1.39
N ILE A 70 -9.37 -5.69 -1.03
CA ILE A 70 -9.18 -6.81 -1.97
C ILE A 70 -10.51 -7.38 -2.45
N ASP A 71 -10.52 -8.07 -3.60
CA ASP A 71 -11.76 -8.61 -4.22
C ASP A 71 -12.58 -9.52 -3.28
N ARG A 72 -11.98 -10.07 -2.23
CA ARG A 72 -12.68 -10.86 -1.20
C ARG A 72 -13.43 -10.01 -0.17
N GLY A 73 -13.43 -8.70 -0.33
CA GLY A 73 -14.13 -7.74 0.54
C GLY A 73 -13.38 -7.39 1.83
N GLN A 74 -12.21 -7.97 2.08
CA GLN A 74 -11.36 -7.55 3.20
C GLN A 74 -10.78 -6.18 2.88
N ASN A 75 -10.86 -5.27 3.84
CA ASN A 75 -10.36 -3.91 3.67
C ASN A 75 -9.71 -3.38 4.96
N GLY A 76 -8.94 -2.33 4.83
CA GLY A 76 -8.24 -1.69 5.94
C GLY A 76 -7.67 -0.34 5.56
N THR A 77 -7.16 0.37 6.55
CA THR A 77 -6.40 1.60 6.36
C THR A 77 -4.93 1.37 6.68
N LEU A 78 -4.07 2.00 5.89
CA LEU A 78 -2.63 1.94 6.05
C LEU A 78 -2.10 3.37 6.15
N SER A 79 -1.13 3.59 7.03
CA SER A 79 -0.37 4.84 7.12
C SER A 79 0.97 4.71 6.39
N GLN A 80 1.48 5.82 5.88
CA GLN A 80 2.78 5.82 5.25
C GLN A 80 3.87 5.47 6.28
N TYR A 81 4.68 4.44 5.98
CA TYR A 81 5.83 4.08 6.80
C TYR A 81 7.00 5.01 6.46
N PRO A 82 7.60 5.70 7.45
CA PRO A 82 8.77 6.53 7.21
C PRO A 82 9.96 5.63 6.85
N GLY A 83 10.53 5.80 5.67
CA GLY A 83 11.67 5.02 5.20
C GLY A 83 12.23 5.53 3.89
N GLU A 84 13.52 5.27 3.67
CA GLU A 84 14.19 5.49 2.40
C GLU A 84 14.13 4.20 1.58
N GLY A 85 13.74 4.27 0.31
CA GLY A 85 13.67 3.11 -0.57
C GLY A 85 13.03 3.42 -1.92
N VAL A 86 13.04 2.43 -2.81
CA VAL A 86 12.31 2.53 -4.07
C VAL A 86 10.83 2.36 -3.76
N GLY A 87 10.05 3.44 -3.91
CA GLY A 87 8.63 3.50 -3.63
C GLY A 87 8.28 3.83 -2.17
N GLN A 88 7.00 4.07 -1.96
CA GLN A 88 6.42 4.37 -0.64
C GLN A 88 5.83 3.10 -0.04
N THR A 89 6.27 2.72 1.15
CA THR A 89 5.69 1.60 1.91
C THR A 89 4.62 2.11 2.87
N TRP A 90 3.49 1.42 2.90
CA TRP A 90 2.32 1.71 3.72
C TRP A 90 2.07 0.54 4.65
N LEU A 91 1.83 0.82 5.93
CA LEU A 91 1.70 -0.18 6.99
C LEU A 91 0.30 -0.16 7.58
N GLY A 92 -0.33 -1.33 7.61
CA GLY A 92 -1.59 -1.59 8.32
C GLY A 92 -1.37 -1.89 9.80
N VAL A 93 -2.43 -1.74 10.60
CA VAL A 93 -2.41 -2.04 12.04
C VAL A 93 -2.20 -3.52 12.35
N ASP A 94 -2.49 -4.39 11.42
CA ASP A 94 -2.28 -5.84 11.47
C ASP A 94 -0.87 -6.28 11.04
N GLY A 95 -0.01 -5.32 10.68
CA GLY A 95 1.33 -5.55 10.18
C GLY A 95 1.40 -5.87 8.67
N SER A 96 0.27 -5.86 7.96
CA SER A 96 0.29 -5.97 6.50
C SER A 96 0.91 -4.72 5.87
N THR A 97 1.56 -4.89 4.72
CA THR A 97 2.14 -3.76 3.98
C THR A 97 1.79 -3.77 2.51
N VAL A 98 1.68 -2.56 1.98
CA VAL A 98 1.59 -2.29 0.54
C VAL A 98 2.72 -1.34 0.17
N THR A 99 3.46 -1.66 -0.89
CA THR A 99 4.48 -0.76 -1.44
C THR A 99 3.99 -0.24 -2.79
N LEU A 100 3.95 1.08 -2.92
CA LEU A 100 3.57 1.77 -4.15
C LEU A 100 4.77 2.57 -4.67
N ASP A 101 4.91 2.62 -5.98
CA ASP A 101 5.84 3.49 -6.67
C ASP A 101 5.05 4.33 -7.67
N ASN A 102 4.99 5.64 -7.43
CA ASN A 102 4.16 6.55 -8.22
C ASN A 102 2.69 6.06 -8.37
N GLY A 103 2.11 5.49 -7.29
CA GLY A 103 0.76 4.94 -7.26
C GLY A 103 0.61 3.53 -7.84
N ILE A 104 1.67 2.95 -8.42
CA ILE A 104 1.66 1.59 -8.97
C ILE A 104 2.06 0.58 -7.89
N LEU A 105 1.29 -0.49 -7.79
CA LEU A 105 1.55 -1.58 -6.85
C LEU A 105 2.86 -2.29 -7.17
N LYS A 106 3.80 -2.24 -6.23
CA LYS A 106 5.12 -2.88 -6.34
C LYS A 106 5.23 -4.15 -5.52
N ALA A 107 4.68 -4.17 -4.31
CA ALA A 107 4.75 -5.33 -3.44
C ALA A 107 3.65 -5.31 -2.38
N THR A 108 3.32 -6.49 -1.86
CA THR A 108 2.48 -6.67 -0.67
C THR A 108 3.15 -7.61 0.31
N ARG A 109 2.83 -7.49 1.60
CA ARG A 109 3.23 -8.44 2.65
C ARG A 109 2.09 -8.63 3.63
N GLY A 110 1.94 -9.86 4.13
CA GLY A 110 0.98 -10.19 5.17
C GLY A 110 -0.45 -10.44 4.69
N MET A 111 -0.68 -10.53 3.37
CA MET A 111 -2.01 -10.75 2.79
C MET A 111 -2.24 -12.21 2.37
N GLY A 112 -1.27 -13.09 2.63
CA GLY A 112 -1.30 -14.52 2.34
C GLY A 112 -0.58 -14.89 1.05
N ASP A 113 -1.14 -14.55 -0.10
CA ASP A 113 -0.48 -14.74 -1.39
C ASP A 113 0.12 -13.42 -1.88
N ASP A 114 1.25 -13.07 -1.32
CA ASP A 114 1.86 -11.77 -1.50
C ASP A 114 2.54 -11.60 -2.87
N LEU A 115 2.34 -10.43 -3.46
CA LEU A 115 3.16 -9.95 -4.57
C LEU A 115 4.55 -9.61 -4.03
N MET A 116 5.56 -10.41 -4.35
CA MET A 116 6.92 -10.22 -3.87
C MET A 116 7.59 -9.02 -4.52
N GLY A 117 7.27 -8.75 -5.77
CA GLY A 117 7.75 -7.59 -6.51
C GLY A 117 7.04 -7.40 -7.83
N SER A 118 6.93 -6.16 -8.27
CA SER A 118 6.48 -5.78 -9.60
C SER A 118 7.51 -4.84 -10.21
N GLU A 119 8.04 -5.22 -11.37
CA GLU A 119 8.98 -4.42 -12.15
C GLU A 119 8.26 -3.91 -13.40
N ILE A 120 8.47 -2.66 -13.73
CA ILE A 120 8.04 -2.03 -14.97
C ILE A 120 9.25 -1.39 -15.63
N SER A 121 9.34 -1.50 -16.97
CA SER A 121 10.46 -0.98 -17.75
C SER A 121 10.29 0.48 -18.18
N LEU A 122 9.33 1.19 -17.56
CA LEU A 122 8.96 2.55 -17.90
C LEU A 122 8.91 3.43 -16.64
N ASP A 123 9.40 4.66 -16.76
CA ASP A 123 9.14 5.73 -15.78
C ASP A 123 7.88 6.49 -16.22
N ILE A 124 6.81 6.36 -15.44
CA ILE A 124 5.48 6.86 -15.81
C ILE A 124 5.31 8.29 -15.30
N ASN A 125 5.08 9.21 -16.24
CA ASN A 125 4.63 10.56 -15.95
C ASN A 125 3.11 10.66 -16.16
N TRP A 126 2.35 10.63 -15.08
CA TRP A 126 0.88 10.69 -15.15
C TRP A 126 0.33 12.00 -15.72
N SER A 127 1.07 13.11 -15.63
CA SER A 127 0.61 14.42 -16.12
C SER A 127 0.69 14.56 -17.63
N ASP A 128 1.60 13.81 -18.26
CA ASP A 128 1.87 13.86 -19.69
C ASP A 128 2.00 12.42 -20.21
N LEU A 129 0.85 11.75 -20.33
CA LEU A 129 0.78 10.35 -20.71
C LEU A 129 0.19 10.24 -22.12
N ASP A 130 1.04 9.90 -23.08
CA ASP A 130 0.63 9.33 -24.35
C ASP A 130 0.38 7.81 -24.19
N GLU A 131 -0.32 7.21 -25.16
CA GLU A 131 -0.41 5.76 -25.23
C GLU A 131 0.99 5.15 -25.33
N VAL A 132 1.36 4.31 -24.35
CA VAL A 132 2.69 3.73 -24.25
C VAL A 132 2.63 2.25 -23.86
N SER A 133 3.47 1.43 -24.53
CA SER A 133 3.61 0.01 -24.21
C SER A 133 4.95 -0.27 -23.53
N TYR A 134 4.94 -1.19 -22.56
CA TYR A 134 6.11 -1.56 -21.78
C TYR A 134 6.01 -2.98 -21.22
N GLU A 135 7.14 -3.54 -20.79
CA GLU A 135 7.19 -4.82 -20.12
C GLU A 135 6.93 -4.68 -18.62
N ARG A 136 6.10 -5.59 -18.09
CA ARG A 136 5.82 -5.70 -16.67
C ARG A 136 6.10 -7.12 -16.19
N ARG A 137 6.79 -7.25 -15.05
CA ARG A 137 7.06 -8.52 -14.38
C ARG A 137 6.43 -8.54 -13.01
N LEU A 138 5.71 -9.62 -12.71
CA LEU A 138 5.11 -9.86 -11.40
C LEU A 138 5.77 -11.10 -10.79
N ALA A 139 6.40 -10.94 -9.63
CA ALA A 139 7.10 -12.01 -8.92
C ALA A 139 6.32 -12.46 -7.69
N TYR A 140 6.16 -13.77 -7.51
CA TYR A 140 5.46 -14.40 -6.40
C TYR A 140 6.33 -15.48 -5.76
N LEU A 141 6.21 -15.67 -4.43
CA LEU A 141 6.83 -16.79 -3.75
C LEU A 141 5.86 -17.98 -3.74
N ARG A 142 6.34 -19.12 -4.25
CA ARG A 142 5.60 -20.38 -4.22
C ARG A 142 5.84 -21.12 -2.90
N LEU A 143 4.96 -22.07 -2.59
CA LEU A 143 5.07 -22.92 -1.41
C LEU A 143 6.36 -23.78 -1.37
N ASP A 144 6.97 -24.04 -2.53
CA ASP A 144 8.24 -24.75 -2.66
C ASP A 144 9.48 -23.84 -2.52
N ASN A 145 9.30 -22.62 -2.02
CA ASN A 145 10.30 -21.55 -1.91
C ASN A 145 10.94 -21.12 -3.24
N LYS A 146 10.29 -21.39 -4.36
CA LYS A 146 10.72 -20.89 -5.67
C LYS A 146 9.96 -19.62 -6.03
N THR A 147 10.65 -18.74 -6.73
CA THR A 147 10.02 -17.54 -7.29
C THR A 147 9.33 -17.91 -8.60
N LEU A 148 8.05 -17.57 -8.71
CA LEU A 148 7.30 -17.55 -9.96
C LEU A 148 7.34 -16.14 -10.51
N ILE A 149 7.80 -15.98 -11.75
CA ILE A 149 7.79 -14.68 -12.45
C ILE A 149 6.84 -14.80 -13.63
N ASN A 150 5.85 -13.94 -13.67
CA ASN A 150 4.93 -13.77 -14.79
C ASN A 150 5.30 -12.48 -15.54
N GLU A 151 5.47 -12.61 -16.86
CA GLU A 151 5.84 -11.50 -17.74
C GLU A 151 4.64 -11.11 -18.60
N TYR A 152 4.46 -9.79 -18.77
CA TYR A 152 3.36 -9.19 -19.50
C TYR A 152 3.86 -8.06 -20.39
N LEU A 153 3.23 -7.92 -21.56
CA LEU A 153 3.28 -6.69 -22.34
C LEU A 153 2.06 -5.86 -21.94
N CYS A 154 2.30 -4.67 -21.41
CA CYS A 154 1.26 -3.77 -20.93
C CYS A 154 1.20 -2.52 -21.81
N THR A 155 0.00 -1.98 -21.97
CA THR A 155 -0.25 -0.69 -22.63
C THR A 155 -1.04 0.18 -21.67
N LEU A 156 -0.54 1.38 -21.41
CA LEU A 156 -1.26 2.47 -20.73
C LEU A 156 -1.98 3.32 -21.76
N THR A 157 -3.24 3.62 -21.49
CA THR A 157 -4.09 4.45 -22.37
C THR A 157 -4.84 5.47 -21.52
N ASP A 158 -4.69 6.76 -21.84
CA ASP A 158 -5.55 7.82 -21.30
C ASP A 158 -6.94 7.67 -21.91
N MET A 159 -7.96 7.49 -21.06
CA MET A 159 -9.35 7.30 -21.48
C MET A 159 -10.01 8.62 -21.90
N ASN A 160 -9.24 9.75 -21.86
CA ASN A 160 -9.72 11.09 -22.21
C ASN A 160 -11.01 11.49 -21.47
N SER A 161 -11.16 11.01 -20.24
CA SER A 161 -12.29 11.31 -19.37
C SER A 161 -11.83 12.03 -18.12
N MET A 162 -12.52 13.14 -17.80
CA MET A 162 -12.41 13.81 -16.51
C MET A 162 -13.68 13.53 -15.73
N GLU A 163 -13.52 13.06 -14.51
CA GLU A 163 -14.64 12.71 -13.64
C GLU A 163 -14.38 13.17 -12.20
N THR A 164 -15.45 13.23 -11.41
CA THR A 164 -15.34 13.48 -9.98
C THR A 164 -15.59 12.19 -9.22
N ILE A 165 -14.61 11.76 -8.44
CA ILE A 165 -14.75 10.62 -7.54
C ILE A 165 -14.90 11.11 -6.10
N ASN A 166 -15.79 10.45 -5.33
CA ASN A 166 -15.95 10.71 -3.91
C ASN A 166 -15.20 9.64 -3.11
N LEU A 167 -14.26 10.06 -2.27
CA LEU A 167 -13.51 9.19 -1.37
C LEU A 167 -13.71 9.67 0.07
N PHE A 168 -14.53 8.93 0.84
CA PHE A 168 -14.79 9.24 2.26
C PHE A 168 -15.21 10.70 2.46
N ASP A 169 -16.26 11.12 1.77
CA ASP A 169 -16.84 12.47 1.82
C ASP A 169 -15.88 13.60 1.35
N ALA A 170 -14.88 13.27 0.53
CA ALA A 170 -14.10 14.23 -0.20
C ALA A 170 -14.18 13.98 -1.70
N ASP A 171 -14.42 15.04 -2.48
CA ASP A 171 -14.49 14.99 -3.93
C ASP A 171 -13.13 15.32 -4.55
N PHE A 172 -12.72 14.51 -5.53
CA PHE A 172 -11.50 14.71 -6.30
C PHE A 172 -11.83 14.73 -7.79
N SER A 173 -11.36 15.75 -8.50
CA SER A 173 -11.39 15.77 -9.96
C SER A 173 -10.21 14.97 -10.49
N VAL A 174 -10.48 13.93 -11.27
CA VAL A 174 -9.49 12.96 -11.72
C VAL A 174 -9.65 12.65 -13.20
N LYS A 175 -8.53 12.31 -13.86
CA LYS A 175 -8.53 11.66 -15.16
C LYS A 175 -8.44 10.14 -14.97
N HIS A 176 -9.05 9.39 -15.88
CA HIS A 176 -9.01 7.94 -15.90
C HIS A 176 -7.96 7.44 -16.89
N VAL A 177 -7.04 6.61 -16.41
CA VAL A 177 -6.04 5.90 -17.22
C VAL A 177 -6.23 4.40 -17.02
N GLN A 178 -6.18 3.66 -18.10
CA GLN A 178 -6.31 2.21 -18.09
C GLN A 178 -4.99 1.54 -18.52
N GLU A 179 -4.57 0.52 -17.80
CA GLU A 179 -3.45 -0.35 -18.14
C GLU A 179 -3.98 -1.73 -18.55
N THR A 180 -3.77 -2.12 -19.79
CA THR A 180 -4.12 -3.46 -20.28
C THR A 180 -2.85 -4.28 -20.44
N CYS A 181 -2.79 -5.43 -19.74
CA CYS A 181 -1.63 -6.33 -19.73
C CYS A 181 -1.98 -7.70 -20.32
N LEU A 182 -1.13 -8.20 -21.21
CA LEU A 182 -1.26 -9.49 -21.88
C LEU A 182 0.02 -10.31 -21.68
N GLY A 183 -0.09 -11.56 -21.27
CA GLY A 183 1.04 -12.47 -21.07
C GLY A 183 0.66 -13.93 -21.13
N ALA A 184 1.65 -14.82 -21.04
CA ALA A 184 1.41 -16.27 -21.07
C ALA A 184 0.60 -16.77 -19.86
N ALA A 185 0.66 -16.06 -18.72
CA ALA A 185 -0.11 -16.35 -17.52
C ALA A 185 -1.54 -15.79 -17.54
N GLY A 186 -1.98 -15.20 -18.66
CA GLY A 186 -3.30 -14.59 -18.81
C GLY A 186 -3.25 -13.09 -19.11
N SER A 187 -4.35 -12.42 -18.85
CA SER A 187 -4.49 -10.98 -19.06
C SER A 187 -5.19 -10.34 -17.86
N PHE A 188 -4.92 -9.06 -17.65
CA PHE A 188 -5.62 -8.24 -16.66
C PHE A 188 -5.70 -6.79 -17.11
N VAL A 189 -6.58 -6.03 -16.48
CA VAL A 189 -6.76 -4.59 -16.71
C VAL A 189 -6.69 -3.88 -15.37
N ASN A 190 -5.83 -2.89 -15.25
CA ASN A 190 -5.78 -2.00 -14.10
C ASN A 190 -6.38 -0.64 -14.47
N ASP A 191 -7.01 0.00 -13.50
CA ASP A 191 -7.57 1.33 -13.63
C ASP A 191 -6.89 2.27 -12.64
N TYR A 192 -6.57 3.47 -13.09
CA TYR A 192 -5.94 4.53 -12.31
C TYR A 192 -6.71 5.82 -12.46
N TYR A 193 -6.98 6.49 -11.36
CA TYR A 193 -7.68 7.77 -11.29
C TYR A 193 -6.73 8.81 -10.71
N ILE A 194 -6.25 9.70 -11.57
CA ILE A 194 -5.15 10.62 -11.30
C ILE A 194 -5.70 12.04 -11.17
N ASP A 195 -5.38 12.73 -10.07
CA ASP A 195 -5.79 14.12 -9.88
C ASP A 195 -4.97 15.12 -10.70
N THR A 196 -5.33 16.39 -10.59
CA THR A 196 -4.67 17.49 -11.31
C THR A 196 -3.24 17.75 -10.86
N GLU A 197 -2.83 17.18 -9.71
CA GLU A 197 -1.46 17.26 -9.18
C GLU A 197 -0.59 16.08 -9.64
N GLY A 198 -1.19 15.13 -10.37
CA GLY A 198 -0.51 13.92 -10.83
C GLY A 198 -0.45 12.80 -9.79
N LEU A 199 -1.23 12.90 -8.71
CA LEU A 199 -1.33 11.83 -7.71
C LEU A 199 -2.42 10.83 -8.11
N VAL A 200 -2.10 9.54 -7.99
CA VAL A 200 -3.10 8.48 -8.12
C VAL A 200 -3.98 8.49 -6.87
N ARG A 201 -5.21 9.00 -7.00
CA ARG A 201 -6.19 9.09 -5.91
C ARG A 201 -6.90 7.79 -5.66
N ASN A 202 -7.21 7.07 -6.72
CA ASN A 202 -7.82 5.76 -6.64
C ASN A 202 -7.24 4.86 -7.74
N SER A 203 -7.15 3.58 -7.46
CA SER A 203 -6.77 2.60 -8.47
C SER A 203 -7.36 1.24 -8.14
N ARG A 204 -7.57 0.42 -9.18
CA ARG A 204 -7.89 -0.99 -9.06
C ARG A 204 -6.80 -1.76 -9.79
N GLN A 205 -5.95 -2.47 -9.06
CA GLN A 205 -4.74 -3.10 -9.57
C GLN A 205 -4.73 -4.60 -9.32
N TYR A 206 -4.36 -5.36 -10.35
CA TYR A 206 -4.18 -6.80 -10.26
C TYR A 206 -2.99 -7.15 -9.38
N GLN A 207 -3.24 -7.93 -8.34
CA GLN A 207 -2.23 -8.35 -7.38
C GLN A 207 -1.76 -9.80 -7.64
N GLY A 208 -2.60 -10.62 -8.27
CA GLY A 208 -2.30 -12.02 -8.58
C GLY A 208 -3.54 -12.89 -8.60
N GLU A 209 -3.41 -14.11 -9.12
CA GLU A 209 -4.52 -15.04 -9.34
C GLU A 209 -5.36 -15.32 -8.08
N LYS A 210 -4.71 -15.44 -6.93
CA LYS A 210 -5.39 -15.85 -5.69
C LYS A 210 -6.06 -14.71 -4.94
N ILE A 211 -5.50 -13.52 -4.98
CA ILE A 211 -6.11 -12.32 -4.35
C ILE A 211 -7.05 -11.64 -5.33
N GLY A 212 -6.76 -11.69 -6.63
CA GLY A 212 -7.48 -10.93 -7.64
C GLY A 212 -6.99 -9.50 -7.71
N TYR A 213 -7.88 -8.57 -7.55
CA TYR A 213 -7.60 -7.14 -7.57
C TYR A 213 -7.57 -6.53 -6.18
N MET A 214 -6.82 -5.46 -6.10
CA MET A 214 -6.75 -4.58 -4.95
C MET A 214 -7.21 -3.18 -5.36
N THR A 215 -8.24 -2.66 -4.71
CA THR A 215 -8.60 -1.25 -4.78
C THR A 215 -7.77 -0.49 -3.76
N ILE A 216 -7.13 0.58 -4.20
CA ILE A 216 -6.26 1.42 -3.36
C ILE A 216 -6.72 2.85 -3.53
N ALA A 217 -7.16 3.48 -2.44
CA ALA A 217 -7.59 4.87 -2.43
C ALA A 217 -6.71 5.70 -1.49
N ARG A 218 -6.17 6.80 -1.98
CA ARG A 218 -5.41 7.77 -1.21
C ARG A 218 -6.35 8.82 -0.63
N LEU A 219 -6.47 8.87 0.70
CA LEU A 219 -7.53 9.59 1.39
C LEU A 219 -7.13 10.99 1.87
N ASP A 220 -5.83 11.29 1.96
CA ASP A 220 -5.36 12.62 2.33
C ASP A 220 -5.75 13.65 1.27
N ARG A 221 -6.19 14.82 1.71
CA ARG A 221 -6.21 16.00 0.84
C ARG A 221 -4.77 16.42 0.63
N SER A 222 -4.43 16.99 -0.55
CA SER A 222 -3.07 17.50 -0.78
C SER A 222 -2.62 18.29 0.44
N LEU A 223 -1.48 17.88 1.01
CA LEU A 223 -0.84 18.64 2.08
C LEU A 223 -0.40 19.99 1.47
N GLN A 224 -1.17 21.04 1.76
CA GLN A 224 -0.80 22.42 1.42
C GLN A 224 0.38 22.87 2.28
#